data_2619db7a33bca1c620507cd762e61253
#
_entry.id   2619db7a33bca1c620507cd762e61253
#
_cell.length_a   1.000
_cell.length_b   1.000
_cell.length_c   1.000
_cell.angle_alpha   90.00
_cell.angle_beta   90.00
_cell.angle_gamma   90.00
#
_symmetry.space_group_name_H-M   'P 1'
#
loop_
_entity.id
_entity.type
_entity.pdbx_description
1 polymer ?
#
loop_
_entity_poly.entity_id
_entity_poly.type
_entity_poly.pdbx_seq_one_letter_code
_entity_poly.pdbx_strand_id
1 'polypeptide(L)'
;KFLIRKFNANEVKISWIGSEDKNSLVKYNGRPFFAEVSSPIKRKALFREKKMNHGIIIKSVEILRKRPIIDQGFIMKAIVNFESNLKDAKRLEKIENYFSERDISIYSMNKNKYFTRRVRSIKLKKVSGKRFTVELICEGGINIKKLVSGENEQVEPNFRKVMRIKCSVDKIAPFDIHYVKVQESEKTLKT
;
A
#
# COMPACT_ATOMS: atom_id res chain seq x y z
N LYS A 1 9.68 -21.05 6.49
CA LYS A 1 10.40 -22.31 6.16
C LYS A 1 11.41 -22.16 4.99
N PHE A 2 11.06 -21.51 3.86
CA PHE A 2 11.98 -21.38 2.71
C PHE A 2 13.27 -20.63 3.06
N LEU A 3 13.19 -19.42 3.63
CA LEU A 3 14.38 -18.65 4.02
C LEU A 3 15.21 -19.33 5.12
N ILE A 4 14.57 -19.98 6.08
CA ILE A 4 15.26 -20.78 7.11
C ILE A 4 16.16 -21.83 6.45
N ARG A 5 15.62 -22.62 5.53
CA ARG A 5 16.39 -23.64 4.80
C ARG A 5 17.48 -23.04 3.92
N LYS A 6 17.16 -21.90 3.24
CA LYS A 6 18.10 -21.27 2.31
C LYS A 6 19.34 -20.73 3.00
N PHE A 7 19.18 -20.17 4.19
CA PHE A 7 20.28 -19.60 4.99
C PHE A 7 20.80 -20.57 6.07
N ASN A 8 20.18 -21.74 6.21
CA ASN A 8 20.42 -22.65 7.32
C ASN A 8 20.40 -21.90 8.66
N ALA A 9 19.28 -21.27 8.95
CA ALA A 9 19.07 -20.35 10.06
C ALA A 9 18.11 -20.92 11.09
N ASN A 10 18.18 -20.40 12.31
CA ASN A 10 17.29 -20.83 13.39
C ASN A 10 15.90 -20.26 13.21
N GLU A 11 15.81 -18.97 12.87
CA GLU A 11 14.54 -18.25 12.80
C GLU A 11 14.56 -17.20 11.69
N VAL A 12 13.36 -16.89 11.19
CA VAL A 12 13.13 -15.78 10.26
C VAL A 12 11.90 -15.00 10.70
N LYS A 13 12.08 -13.73 11.01
CA LYS A 13 11.02 -12.76 11.29
C LYS A 13 10.73 -11.94 10.06
N ILE A 14 9.46 -11.92 9.61
CA ILE A 14 9.04 -11.17 8.43
C ILE A 14 8.27 -9.93 8.85
N SER A 15 8.65 -8.80 8.27
CA SER A 15 7.96 -7.51 8.41
C SER A 15 7.50 -7.04 7.03
N TRP A 16 6.19 -6.93 6.84
CA TRP A 16 5.61 -6.47 5.59
C TRP A 16 5.56 -4.94 5.54
N ILE A 17 5.73 -4.40 4.34
CA ILE A 17 5.49 -2.98 4.06
C ILE A 17 4.07 -2.84 3.56
N GLY A 18 3.32 -1.91 4.18
CA GLY A 18 1.90 -1.71 3.90
C GLY A 18 0.98 -2.67 4.67
N SER A 19 -0.30 -2.41 4.62
CA SER A 19 -1.37 -3.14 5.32
C SER A 19 -2.57 -3.29 4.40
N GLU A 20 -2.39 -4.04 3.31
CA GLU A 20 -3.47 -4.28 2.35
C GLU A 20 -4.50 -5.23 2.93
N ASP A 21 -5.74 -5.05 2.49
CA ASP A 21 -6.83 -5.96 2.78
C ASP A 21 -6.57 -7.35 2.17
N LYS A 22 -7.13 -8.39 2.77
CA LYS A 22 -7.03 -9.79 2.30
C LYS A 22 -7.50 -9.98 0.86
N ASN A 23 -8.41 -9.13 0.40
CA ASN A 23 -8.97 -9.16 -0.95
C ASN A 23 -8.15 -8.35 -1.98
N SER A 24 -7.07 -7.69 -1.54
CA SER A 24 -6.21 -6.93 -2.42
C SER A 24 -5.30 -7.85 -3.22
N LEU A 25 -5.25 -7.66 -4.53
CA LEU A 25 -4.33 -8.37 -5.40
C LEU A 25 -3.09 -7.53 -5.64
N VAL A 26 -1.95 -8.02 -5.17
CA VAL A 26 -0.66 -7.36 -5.37
C VAL A 26 -0.05 -7.82 -6.68
N LYS A 27 0.12 -6.90 -7.62
CA LYS A 27 0.64 -7.14 -8.98
C LYS A 27 1.99 -6.46 -9.21
N TYR A 28 2.52 -6.62 -10.42
CA TYR A 28 3.76 -6.01 -10.93
C TYR A 28 4.97 -6.29 -10.05
N ASN A 29 5.58 -5.27 -9.46
CA ASN A 29 6.78 -5.41 -8.62
C ASN A 29 6.53 -6.13 -7.29
N GLY A 30 5.26 -6.36 -6.96
CA GLY A 30 4.90 -7.07 -5.75
C GLY A 30 4.88 -6.16 -4.52
N ARG A 31 4.74 -6.78 -3.36
CA ARG A 31 4.74 -6.15 -2.05
C ARG A 31 6.12 -6.33 -1.40
N PRO A 32 6.80 -5.25 -1.03
CA PRO A 32 8.08 -5.38 -0.34
C PRO A 32 7.91 -5.96 1.07
N PHE A 33 8.90 -6.70 1.51
CA PHE A 33 8.99 -7.19 2.88
C PHE A 33 10.45 -7.20 3.34
N PHE A 34 10.65 -7.14 4.64
CA PHE A 34 11.94 -7.40 5.26
C PHE A 34 11.91 -8.74 5.97
N ALA A 35 12.98 -9.49 5.82
CA ALA A 35 13.19 -10.74 6.53
C ALA A 35 14.44 -10.62 7.38
N GLU A 36 14.29 -10.64 8.68
CA GLU A 36 15.38 -10.72 9.64
C GLU A 36 15.69 -12.19 9.89
N VAL A 37 16.90 -12.59 9.58
CA VAL A 37 17.35 -13.99 9.65
C VAL A 37 18.31 -14.13 10.84
N SER A 38 17.90 -14.89 11.84
CA SER A 38 18.66 -15.09 13.06
C SER A 38 19.64 -16.26 12.93
N SER A 39 20.89 -16.02 13.33
CA SER A 39 21.97 -17.02 13.35
C SER A 39 22.13 -17.80 12.04
N PRO A 40 22.29 -17.12 10.89
CA PRO A 40 22.44 -17.82 9.60
C PRO A 40 23.84 -18.45 9.50
N ILE A 41 23.91 -19.73 9.15
CA ILE A 41 25.18 -20.38 8.83
C ILE A 41 25.65 -19.93 7.43
N LYS A 42 24.71 -19.82 6.48
CA LYS A 42 24.98 -19.33 5.14
C LYS A 42 24.61 -17.85 5.04
N ARG A 43 25.58 -16.98 4.83
CA ARG A 43 25.37 -15.52 4.75
C ARG A 43 25.21 -14.99 3.33
N LYS A 44 25.54 -15.79 2.32
CA LYS A 44 25.35 -15.47 0.91
C LYS A 44 24.43 -16.50 0.28
N ALA A 45 23.47 -16.04 -0.49
CA ALA A 45 22.60 -16.92 -1.26
C ALA A 45 22.15 -16.21 -2.54
N LEU A 46 22.21 -16.92 -3.63
CA LEU A 46 21.61 -16.46 -4.89
C LEU A 46 20.11 -16.71 -4.83
N PHE A 47 19.35 -15.69 -5.17
CA PHE A 47 17.91 -15.76 -5.27
C PHE A 47 17.49 -15.66 -6.73
N ARG A 48 16.67 -16.60 -7.13
CA ARG A 48 15.88 -16.54 -8.37
C ARG A 48 14.42 -16.42 -7.98
N GLU A 49 13.58 -15.98 -8.91
CA GLU A 49 12.14 -16.03 -8.71
C GLU A 49 11.70 -17.40 -8.19
N LYS A 50 10.91 -17.41 -7.14
CA LYS A 50 10.43 -18.62 -6.49
C LYS A 50 8.92 -18.58 -6.32
N LYS A 51 8.25 -19.50 -6.99
CA LYS A 51 6.83 -19.78 -6.73
C LYS A 51 6.69 -20.55 -5.41
N MET A 52 5.84 -20.07 -4.55
CA MET A 52 5.51 -20.68 -3.27
C MET A 52 4.08 -21.23 -3.34
N ASN A 53 3.70 -22.02 -2.34
CA ASN A 53 2.31 -22.47 -2.19
C ASN A 53 1.37 -21.27 -2.04
N HIS A 54 0.11 -21.47 -2.34
CA HIS A 54 -0.96 -20.43 -2.23
C HIS A 54 -0.77 -19.21 -3.13
N GLY A 55 -0.16 -19.39 -4.31
CA GLY A 55 -0.06 -18.32 -5.32
C GLY A 55 0.92 -17.20 -4.99
N ILE A 56 1.76 -17.37 -3.96
CA ILE A 56 2.79 -16.38 -3.62
C ILE A 56 4.00 -16.58 -4.51
N ILE A 57 4.51 -15.48 -5.06
CA ILE A 57 5.75 -15.47 -5.86
C ILE A 57 6.74 -14.54 -5.19
N ILE A 58 7.90 -15.07 -4.78
CA ILE A 58 9.04 -14.24 -4.35
C ILE A 58 9.84 -13.90 -5.60
N LYS A 59 9.80 -12.64 -6.02
CA LYS A 59 10.44 -12.17 -7.26
C LYS A 59 11.93 -11.94 -7.10
N SER A 60 12.32 -11.28 -6.02
CA SER A 60 13.71 -10.97 -5.73
C SER A 60 13.95 -10.87 -4.22
N VAL A 61 15.17 -11.13 -3.81
CA VAL A 61 15.65 -10.94 -2.44
C VAL A 61 17.03 -10.31 -2.49
N GLU A 62 17.19 -9.20 -1.79
CA GLU A 62 18.47 -8.51 -1.62
C GLU A 62 18.93 -8.67 -0.17
N ILE A 63 20.22 -8.93 0.02
CA ILE A 63 20.82 -9.07 1.35
C ILE A 63 21.30 -7.67 1.79
N LEU A 64 20.72 -7.16 2.85
CA LEU A 64 21.07 -5.86 3.42
C LEU A 64 21.96 -6.05 4.63
N ARG A 65 22.98 -5.20 4.79
CA ARG A 65 23.86 -5.21 5.99
C ARG A 65 23.18 -4.62 7.21
N LYS A 66 22.29 -3.65 7.00
CA LYS A 66 21.53 -2.98 8.05
C LYS A 66 20.06 -2.93 7.64
N ARG A 67 19.18 -2.99 8.63
CA ARG A 67 17.75 -2.78 8.41
C ARG A 67 17.52 -1.33 7.98
N PRO A 68 16.93 -1.07 6.82
CA PRO A 68 16.60 0.29 6.43
C PRO A 68 15.47 0.83 7.31
N ILE A 69 15.39 2.15 7.41
CA ILE A 69 14.26 2.82 8.06
C ILE A 69 13.04 2.61 7.15
N ILE A 70 12.08 1.82 7.62
CA ILE A 70 10.97 1.29 6.80
C ILE A 70 9.99 2.40 6.36
N ASP A 71 9.89 3.46 7.15
CA ASP A 71 8.83 4.47 7.00
C ASP A 71 9.05 5.46 5.85
N GLN A 72 10.16 5.39 5.15
CA GLN A 72 10.49 6.33 4.08
C GLN A 72 10.88 5.56 2.82
N GLY A 73 10.11 5.72 1.74
CA GLY A 73 10.57 5.36 0.41
C GLY A 73 9.75 4.37 -0.39
N PHE A 74 8.54 4.02 0.03
CA PHE A 74 7.66 3.22 -0.83
C PHE A 74 6.40 4.01 -1.20
N ILE A 75 6.17 4.11 -2.49
CA ILE A 75 4.94 4.64 -3.06
C ILE A 75 4.07 3.49 -3.48
N MET A 76 2.83 3.54 -3.08
CA MET A 76 1.79 2.61 -3.51
C MET A 76 1.01 3.24 -4.66
N LYS A 77 0.90 2.51 -5.75
CA LYS A 77 -0.02 2.81 -6.83
C LYS A 77 -1.13 1.78 -6.82
N ALA A 78 -2.38 2.22 -6.79
CA ALA A 78 -3.54 1.35 -6.71
C ALA A 78 -4.62 1.76 -7.71
N ILE A 79 -5.27 0.76 -8.30
CA ILE A 79 -6.53 0.94 -9.02
C ILE A 79 -7.64 0.50 -8.07
N VAL A 80 -8.48 1.45 -7.70
CA VAL A 80 -9.52 1.25 -6.69
C VAL A 80 -10.90 1.33 -7.35
N ASN A 81 -11.68 0.26 -7.21
CA ASN A 81 -13.06 0.25 -7.63
C ASN A 81 -13.96 0.35 -6.39
N PHE A 82 -14.90 1.25 -6.39
CA PHE A 82 -15.84 1.42 -5.28
C PHE A 82 -17.24 1.77 -5.78
N GLU A 83 -18.25 1.52 -4.96
CA GLU A 83 -19.62 1.90 -5.23
C GLU A 83 -20.00 3.10 -4.36
N SER A 84 -20.74 4.03 -4.93
CA SER A 84 -21.28 5.18 -4.21
C SER A 84 -22.69 5.50 -4.71
N ASN A 85 -23.51 6.04 -3.85
CA ASN A 85 -24.85 6.55 -4.19
C ASN A 85 -24.82 7.91 -4.92
N LEU A 86 -23.64 8.31 -5.40
CA LEU A 86 -23.48 9.51 -6.21
C LEU A 86 -24.23 9.39 -7.53
N LYS A 87 -25.02 10.40 -7.82
CA LYS A 87 -25.63 10.60 -9.15
C LYS A 87 -24.83 11.56 -10.03
N ASP A 88 -23.85 12.26 -9.46
CA ASP A 88 -23.14 13.36 -10.12
C ASP A 88 -21.62 13.13 -10.14
N ALA A 89 -21.07 12.94 -11.34
CA ALA A 89 -19.65 12.78 -11.58
C ALA A 89 -18.83 14.02 -11.16
N LYS A 90 -19.41 15.24 -11.23
CA LYS A 90 -18.74 16.49 -10.83
C LYS A 90 -18.29 16.49 -9.35
N ARG A 91 -18.96 15.71 -8.51
CA ARG A 91 -18.51 15.57 -7.11
C ARG A 91 -17.25 14.74 -6.96
N LEU A 92 -16.93 13.88 -7.95
CA LEU A 92 -15.70 13.10 -7.97
C LEU A 92 -14.47 13.91 -8.35
N GLU A 93 -14.64 14.93 -9.20
CA GLU A 93 -13.57 15.90 -9.49
C GLU A 93 -13.12 16.62 -8.22
N LYS A 94 -14.06 16.82 -7.27
CA LYS A 94 -13.70 17.37 -5.93
C LYS A 94 -12.76 16.44 -5.16
N ILE A 95 -12.86 15.11 -5.34
CA ILE A 95 -11.94 14.16 -4.70
C ILE A 95 -10.54 14.32 -5.29
N GLU A 96 -10.43 14.38 -6.62
CA GLU A 96 -9.14 14.57 -7.28
C GLU A 96 -8.44 15.82 -6.77
N ASN A 97 -9.13 16.95 -6.81
CA ASN A 97 -8.58 18.23 -6.37
C ASN A 97 -8.31 18.28 -4.86
N TYR A 98 -9.18 17.63 -4.07
CA TYR A 98 -9.06 17.68 -2.62
C TYR A 98 -7.94 16.81 -2.08
N PHE A 99 -7.73 15.63 -2.65
CA PHE A 99 -6.76 14.66 -2.14
C PHE A 99 -5.39 14.71 -2.81
N SER A 100 -5.26 15.35 -3.98
CA SER A 100 -3.97 15.48 -4.64
C SER A 100 -2.99 16.30 -3.78
N GLU A 101 -1.77 15.80 -3.60
CA GLU A 101 -0.71 16.35 -2.75
C GLU A 101 -1.16 16.66 -1.30
N ARG A 102 -2.08 15.85 -0.77
CA ARG A 102 -2.63 16.05 0.57
C ARG A 102 -2.10 15.06 1.58
N ASP A 103 -1.78 15.61 2.75
CA ASP A 103 -1.48 14.81 3.92
C ASP A 103 -2.77 14.31 4.57
N ILE A 104 -2.77 13.04 4.93
CA ILE A 104 -3.85 12.37 5.66
C ILE A 104 -3.33 11.84 6.99
N SER A 105 -4.16 11.93 8.00
CA SER A 105 -3.88 11.41 9.35
C SER A 105 -4.42 9.99 9.47
N ILE A 106 -3.62 9.09 9.99
CA ILE A 106 -3.96 7.69 10.18
C ILE A 106 -3.77 7.32 11.64
N TYR A 107 -4.82 6.83 12.27
CA TYR A 107 -4.75 6.31 13.62
C TYR A 107 -4.36 4.84 13.63
N SER A 108 -3.29 4.51 14.31
CA SER A 108 -2.83 3.14 14.52
C SER A 108 -3.27 2.64 15.89
N MET A 109 -4.25 1.73 15.92
CA MET A 109 -4.72 1.11 17.17
C MET A 109 -3.59 0.38 17.90
N ASN A 110 -2.74 -0.35 17.17
CA ASN A 110 -1.65 -1.12 17.76
C ASN A 110 -0.58 -0.25 18.43
N LYS A 111 -0.39 0.98 17.95
CA LYS A 111 0.61 1.92 18.48
C LYS A 111 -0.02 3.03 19.30
N ASN A 112 -1.34 3.07 19.38
CA ASN A 112 -2.14 4.11 20.04
C ASN A 112 -1.68 5.53 19.68
N LYS A 113 -1.39 5.78 18.40
CA LYS A 113 -0.92 7.07 17.91
C LYS A 113 -1.33 7.36 16.47
N TYR A 114 -1.37 8.65 16.16
CA TYR A 114 -1.52 9.13 14.79
C TYR A 114 -0.18 9.19 14.07
N PHE A 115 -0.21 8.99 12.78
CA PHE A 115 0.89 9.25 11.87
C PHE A 115 0.35 9.79 10.55
N THR A 116 1.16 10.59 9.87
CA THR A 116 0.78 11.25 8.62
C THR A 116 1.33 10.48 7.43
N ARG A 117 0.55 10.43 6.35
CA ARG A 117 0.93 9.89 5.06
C ARG A 117 0.37 10.80 3.97
N ARG A 118 1.09 10.90 2.86
CA ARG A 118 0.70 11.75 1.73
C ARG A 118 0.01 10.96 0.64
N VAL A 119 -1.13 11.47 0.20
CA VAL A 119 -1.73 11.12 -1.09
C VAL A 119 -1.11 12.06 -2.12
N ARG A 120 -0.40 11.50 -3.11
CA ARG A 120 0.26 12.28 -4.16
C ARG A 120 -0.70 12.63 -5.29
N SER A 121 -1.47 11.66 -5.75
CA SER A 121 -2.50 11.93 -6.75
C SER A 121 -3.66 10.96 -6.69
N ILE A 122 -4.82 11.43 -7.10
CA ILE A 122 -5.99 10.62 -7.39
C ILE A 122 -6.49 11.02 -8.77
N LYS A 123 -6.80 10.04 -9.62
CA LYS A 123 -7.36 10.28 -10.95
C LYS A 123 -8.56 9.38 -11.18
N LEU A 124 -9.69 9.98 -11.56
CA LEU A 124 -10.86 9.24 -11.98
C LEU A 124 -10.59 8.58 -13.34
N LYS A 125 -10.75 7.27 -13.42
CA LYS A 125 -10.52 6.51 -14.66
C LYS A 125 -11.82 6.12 -15.36
N LYS A 126 -12.83 5.73 -14.59
CA LYS A 126 -14.09 5.24 -15.14
C LYS A 126 -15.25 5.51 -14.19
N VAL A 127 -16.37 5.86 -14.78
CA VAL A 127 -17.67 5.95 -14.10
C VAL A 127 -18.65 5.06 -14.86
N SER A 128 -19.36 4.18 -14.14
CA SER A 128 -20.37 3.31 -14.71
C SER A 128 -21.52 3.15 -13.71
N GLY A 129 -22.54 3.98 -13.85
CA GLY A 129 -23.65 4.06 -12.90
C GLY A 129 -23.18 4.45 -11.50
N LYS A 130 -23.32 3.53 -10.55
CA LYS A 130 -22.88 3.72 -9.15
C LYS A 130 -21.44 3.27 -8.90
N ARG A 131 -20.75 2.72 -9.92
CA ARG A 131 -19.40 2.19 -9.83
C ARG A 131 -18.39 3.19 -10.34
N PHE A 132 -17.34 3.36 -9.58
CA PHE A 132 -16.26 4.30 -9.86
C PHE A 132 -14.92 3.58 -9.80
N THR A 133 -14.04 3.92 -10.72
CA THR A 133 -12.66 3.44 -10.74
C THR A 133 -11.73 4.64 -10.62
N VAL A 134 -10.89 4.65 -9.61
CA VAL A 134 -9.86 5.69 -9.42
C VAL A 134 -8.47 5.06 -9.42
N GLU A 135 -7.52 5.77 -9.98
CA GLU A 135 -6.10 5.51 -9.81
C GLU A 135 -5.60 6.36 -8.64
N LEU A 136 -5.01 5.72 -7.66
CA LEU A 136 -4.48 6.33 -6.44
C LEU A 136 -2.97 6.13 -6.40
N ILE A 137 -2.22 7.21 -6.19
CA ILE A 137 -0.78 7.18 -5.89
C ILE A 137 -0.59 7.80 -4.52
N CYS A 138 -0.04 7.04 -3.58
CA CYS A 138 0.14 7.50 -2.21
C CYS A 138 1.32 6.83 -1.53
N GLU A 139 1.72 7.35 -0.39
CA GLU A 139 2.71 6.70 0.46
C GLU A 139 2.18 5.38 1.03
N GLY A 140 3.07 4.42 1.20
CA GLY A 140 2.72 3.12 1.79
C GLY A 140 2.18 3.25 3.23
N GLY A 141 1.32 2.31 3.61
CA GLY A 141 0.71 2.27 4.94
C GLY A 141 -0.67 2.92 5.06
N ILE A 142 -1.19 3.50 3.98
CA ILE A 142 -2.58 3.95 3.92
C ILE A 142 -3.49 2.75 3.68
N ASN A 143 -4.45 2.52 4.58
CA ASN A 143 -5.49 1.54 4.33
C ASN A 143 -6.51 2.13 3.34
N ILE A 144 -6.46 1.66 2.10
CA ILE A 144 -7.30 2.20 1.00
C ILE A 144 -8.79 2.01 1.29
N LYS A 145 -9.18 0.86 1.86
CA LYS A 145 -10.57 0.61 2.21
C LYS A 145 -11.09 1.68 3.17
N LYS A 146 -10.34 1.99 4.21
CA LYS A 146 -10.70 3.03 5.19
C LYS A 146 -10.64 4.44 4.61
N LEU A 147 -9.69 4.72 3.72
CA LEU A 147 -9.64 6.00 3.00
C LEU A 147 -10.92 6.24 2.20
N VAL A 148 -11.47 5.20 1.56
CA VAL A 148 -12.69 5.31 0.75
C VAL A 148 -13.94 5.28 1.64
N SER A 149 -14.08 4.30 2.51
CA SER A 149 -15.32 4.09 3.30
C SER A 149 -15.46 5.04 4.49
N GLY A 150 -14.36 5.58 4.99
CA GLY A 150 -14.34 6.35 6.24
C GLY A 150 -14.70 5.51 7.47
N GLU A 151 -14.54 4.18 7.38
CA GLU A 151 -14.89 3.27 8.45
C GLU A 151 -14.00 3.48 9.67
N ASN A 152 -14.64 3.57 10.85
CA ASN A 152 -14.02 3.77 12.15
C ASN A 152 -13.16 5.04 12.29
N GLU A 153 -13.31 6.02 11.38
CA GLU A 153 -12.60 7.32 11.41
C GLU A 153 -11.07 7.22 11.60
N GLN A 154 -10.49 6.07 11.22
CA GLN A 154 -9.07 5.83 11.40
C GLN A 154 -8.20 6.49 10.33
N VAL A 155 -8.79 6.98 9.26
CA VAL A 155 -8.12 7.68 8.16
C VAL A 155 -8.87 8.99 7.90
N GLU A 156 -8.19 10.11 8.09
CA GLU A 156 -8.78 11.44 7.90
C GLU A 156 -7.84 12.39 7.13
N PRO A 157 -8.37 13.17 6.19
CA PRO A 157 -9.72 13.10 5.63
C PRO A 157 -9.95 11.81 4.84
N ASN A 158 -11.21 11.39 4.67
CA ASN A 158 -11.61 10.24 3.86
C ASN A 158 -12.67 10.63 2.81
N PHE A 159 -12.89 9.77 1.80
CA PHE A 159 -13.81 10.09 0.70
C PHE A 159 -15.23 10.32 1.18
N ARG A 160 -15.72 9.47 2.10
CA ARG A 160 -17.06 9.61 2.68
C ARG A 160 -17.29 10.99 3.30
N LYS A 161 -16.33 11.46 4.09
CA LYS A 161 -16.42 12.75 4.79
C LYS A 161 -16.37 13.93 3.82
N VAL A 162 -15.43 13.88 2.87
CA VAL A 162 -15.25 14.94 1.86
C VAL A 162 -16.45 15.05 0.92
N MET A 163 -16.96 13.93 0.47
CA MET A 163 -18.11 13.89 -0.44
C MET A 163 -19.46 14.01 0.27
N ARG A 164 -19.49 13.82 1.59
CA ARG A 164 -20.74 13.70 2.40
C ARG A 164 -21.67 12.60 1.88
N ILE A 165 -21.11 11.45 1.50
CA ILE A 165 -21.84 10.35 0.90
C ILE A 165 -21.37 9.02 1.49
N LYS A 166 -22.31 8.07 1.57
CA LYS A 166 -21.95 6.69 1.88
C LYS A 166 -21.22 6.08 0.70
N CYS A 167 -19.95 5.75 0.87
CA CYS A 167 -19.18 4.93 -0.04
C CYS A 167 -19.13 3.51 0.52
N SER A 168 -19.62 2.55 -0.22
CA SER A 168 -19.50 1.14 0.14
C SER A 168 -18.31 0.55 -0.60
N VAL A 169 -17.45 -0.08 0.18
CA VAL A 169 -16.24 -0.74 -0.30
C VAL A 169 -16.42 -2.25 -0.30
N ASP A 170 -17.57 -2.75 0.12
CA ASP A 170 -17.83 -4.17 0.35
C ASP A 170 -17.93 -5.03 -0.92
N LYS A 171 -18.04 -4.40 -2.07
CA LYS A 171 -18.05 -5.06 -3.38
C LYS A 171 -16.86 -4.70 -4.25
N ILE A 172 -15.71 -4.46 -3.64
CA ILE A 172 -14.53 -4.03 -4.38
C ILE A 172 -13.91 -5.24 -5.07
N ALA A 173 -13.74 -5.08 -6.37
CA ALA A 173 -12.82 -5.90 -7.12
C ALA A 173 -11.42 -5.82 -6.48
N PRO A 174 -10.63 -6.89 -6.50
CA PRO A 174 -9.30 -6.87 -5.92
C PRO A 174 -8.52 -5.66 -6.45
N PHE A 175 -7.90 -4.91 -5.54
CA PHE A 175 -7.08 -3.77 -5.90
C PHE A 175 -5.83 -4.26 -6.63
N ASP A 176 -5.54 -3.65 -7.77
CA ASP A 176 -4.23 -3.78 -8.37
C ASP A 176 -3.28 -2.85 -7.64
N ILE A 177 -2.49 -3.39 -6.73
CA ILE A 177 -1.53 -2.63 -5.94
C ILE A 177 -0.12 -3.00 -6.38
N HIS A 178 0.73 -1.98 -6.56
CA HIS A 178 2.16 -2.20 -6.67
C HIS A 178 2.93 -1.14 -5.88
N TYR A 179 4.10 -1.54 -5.43
CA TYR A 179 5.00 -0.67 -4.69
C TYR A 179 6.16 -0.26 -5.56
N VAL A 180 6.53 1.00 -5.50
CA VAL A 180 7.71 1.55 -6.17
C VAL A 180 8.63 2.12 -5.08
N LYS A 181 9.88 1.69 -5.09
CA LYS A 181 10.91 2.30 -4.23
C LYS A 181 11.21 3.70 -4.77
N VAL A 182 11.14 4.71 -3.92
CA VAL A 182 11.58 6.06 -4.28
C VAL A 182 13.09 6.00 -4.44
N GLN A 183 13.60 6.28 -5.63
CA GLN A 183 15.03 6.35 -5.86
C GLN A 183 15.61 7.57 -5.13
N GLU A 184 16.80 7.43 -4.57
CA GLU A 184 17.48 8.47 -3.81
C GLU A 184 17.82 9.73 -4.63
N SER A 185 17.61 9.70 -5.94
CA SER A 185 17.87 10.81 -6.86
C SER A 185 17.03 12.08 -6.62
N GLU A 186 15.97 12.02 -5.84
CA GLU A 186 15.21 13.22 -5.44
C GLU A 186 15.83 13.97 -4.24
N LYS A 187 16.87 13.42 -3.61
CA LYS A 187 17.55 14.09 -2.48
C LYS A 187 18.60 15.12 -2.88
N THR A 188 19.02 15.12 -4.15
CA THR A 188 20.14 15.98 -4.63
C THR A 188 19.67 17.28 -5.28
N LEU A 189 18.36 17.53 -5.37
CA LEU A 189 17.82 18.74 -6.00
C LEU A 189 17.25 19.77 -5.00
N LYS A 190 17.60 19.65 -3.71
CA LYS A 190 17.21 20.63 -2.68
C LYS A 190 18.42 20.99 -1.79
N THR A 191 19.51 21.34 -2.40
CA THR A 191 20.57 22.16 -1.79
C THR A 191 20.82 23.38 -2.64
#